data_a1f74e5f08152029703274abaa04429c
#
_entry.id   a1f74e5f08152029703274abaa04429c
#
_cell.length_a   1.000
_cell.length_b   1.000
_cell.length_c   1.000
_cell.angle_alpha   90.00
_cell.angle_beta   90.00
_cell.angle_gamma   90.00
#
_symmetry.space_group_name_H-M   'P 1'
#
loop_
_entity.id
_entity.type
_entity.pdbx_description
1 polymer ?
#
loop_
_entity_poly.entity_id
_entity_poly.type
_entity_poly.pdbx_seq_one_letter_code
_entity_poly.pdbx_strand_id
1 'polypeptide(L)'
;MSGHYAPLALDYLSVAKISSNSHFRQIFYAGYSSRLYMYLCIYNRYSDGLLSIPSKDNTASQDFPNYSGHSSLYYVPGIFFSLLNTPCPPKYAYNPPKLWFLTHFWRVITRFCQILFLTLHLKIRSIAMIIGRKPEQKELLEAANSEYSKFVAVYGRRRVGKTFLIRETFNYSFTFQHTGLARGKMKDQLLSFRESLKKASGKKYNQFKNWYEAFFALEEWLGSLPDGKKIVFFDELPWMDTPRSNFISGLEHFWNSWASARKDILLIACGSATSWIVNKLINNHGGLHNRLTNKILLHPFTLSECEQYSEANKLGMSRYQMVENYMIMGGIPFYWSLLKREFSLAQNIDSLFFNQDAEGLSHEYEQLYASLFNNPEPYMQVVTALTKKNMGMTRDEIVKYSGIPTGGDLSRYLNELEWCGFIRKYTIMGKHSRDAIYQLIDNFTLFHFQYIQGNKNNDSHFWTNNFGSPLHRAWSGLAFERVCLQHISQIKEALGISGVLSNVYSWRTDADEDKGIDKTQIDLLIDRNDGVINLCEMKFSAQEYAISEDEEMKLRRRRGNFIDATQTKKAVHITLVTPYGLKKNSHSSIAQNKVILNDLFK
;
A
#
# COMPACT_ATOMS: atom_id res chain seq x y z
N MET A 1 18.63 -10.86 -8.72
CA MET A 1 18.79 -9.61 -7.93
C MET A 1 20.26 -9.23 -7.85
N SER A 2 20.88 -8.91 -8.97
CA SER A 2 22.35 -8.67 -9.04
C SER A 2 22.75 -7.44 -9.89
N GLY A 3 21.83 -6.50 -10.10
CA GLY A 3 22.07 -5.41 -11.06
C GLY A 3 22.21 -3.99 -10.48
N HIS A 4 21.94 -3.73 -9.20
CA HIS A 4 21.89 -2.36 -8.68
C HIS A 4 22.97 -1.97 -7.67
N TYR A 5 23.95 -2.84 -7.45
CA TYR A 5 25.08 -2.52 -6.56
C TYR A 5 26.42 -2.23 -7.30
N ALA A 6 26.42 -2.33 -8.61
CA ALA A 6 27.63 -2.09 -9.40
C ALA A 6 28.17 -0.65 -9.31
N PRO A 7 27.37 0.43 -9.29
CA PRO A 7 27.91 1.80 -9.20
C PRO A 7 28.59 2.08 -7.86
N LEU A 8 28.07 1.57 -6.75
CA LEU A 8 28.65 1.78 -5.43
C LEU A 8 29.95 1.00 -5.21
N ALA A 9 30.07 -0.16 -5.83
CA ALA A 9 31.31 -0.95 -5.80
C ALA A 9 32.43 -0.33 -6.66
N LEU A 10 32.07 0.34 -7.74
CA LEU A 10 33.03 1.06 -8.60
C LEU A 10 33.60 2.30 -7.90
N ASP A 11 32.80 3.04 -7.14
CA ASP A 11 33.26 4.18 -6.35
C ASP A 11 34.20 3.73 -5.20
N TYR A 12 33.94 2.56 -4.62
CA TYR A 12 34.84 1.97 -3.60
C TYR A 12 36.16 1.48 -4.20
N LEU A 13 36.15 0.95 -5.41
CA LEU A 13 37.36 0.57 -6.12
C LEU A 13 38.19 1.79 -6.54
N SER A 14 37.57 2.92 -6.84
CA SER A 14 38.28 4.18 -7.13
C SER A 14 38.97 4.75 -5.88
N VAL A 15 38.35 4.67 -4.71
CA VAL A 15 38.98 5.05 -3.43
C VAL A 15 40.16 4.12 -3.09
N ALA A 16 40.00 2.82 -3.33
CA ALA A 16 41.10 1.86 -3.17
C ALA A 16 42.24 2.07 -4.18
N LYS A 17 41.93 2.54 -5.41
CA LYS A 17 42.96 2.89 -6.42
C LYS A 17 43.74 4.18 -6.07
N ILE A 18 43.10 5.16 -5.44
CA ILE A 18 43.77 6.38 -4.95
C ILE A 18 44.78 6.04 -3.83
N SER A 19 44.52 4.98 -3.05
CA SER A 19 45.46 4.52 -2.00
C SER A 19 46.62 3.67 -2.53
N SER A 20 46.69 3.42 -3.83
CA SER A 20 47.77 2.59 -4.45
C SER A 20 49.05 3.40 -4.74
N ASN A 21 49.08 4.68 -4.43
CA ASN A 21 50.31 5.48 -4.54
C ASN A 21 51.31 5.06 -3.45
N SER A 22 52.57 4.78 -3.82
CA SER A 22 53.57 4.12 -2.99
C SER A 22 53.81 4.78 -1.62
N HIS A 23 53.59 6.08 -1.51
CA HIS A 23 53.73 6.86 -0.23
C HIS A 23 52.57 6.58 0.75
N PHE A 24 51.39 6.27 0.26
CA PHE A 24 50.22 5.96 1.10
C PHE A 24 50.28 4.52 1.66
N ARG A 25 50.87 3.58 0.91
CA ARG A 25 51.09 2.20 1.38
C ARG A 25 51.99 2.14 2.61
N GLN A 26 53.06 2.95 2.68
CA GLN A 26 53.96 2.94 3.82
C GLN A 26 53.30 3.48 5.11
N ILE A 27 52.38 4.45 5.01
CA ILE A 27 51.68 5.01 6.19
C ILE A 27 50.63 4.00 6.70
N PHE A 28 50.01 3.23 5.83
CA PHE A 28 49.02 2.19 6.21
C PHE A 28 49.66 0.92 6.79
N TYR A 29 50.85 0.55 6.34
CA TYR A 29 51.56 -0.63 6.85
C TYR A 29 52.20 -0.45 8.20
N ALA A 30 52.46 0.79 8.61
CA ALA A 30 53.22 1.10 9.84
C ALA A 30 52.37 1.24 11.12
N GLY A 31 51.17 0.72 11.18
CA GLY A 31 50.45 0.70 12.47
C GLY A 31 48.93 0.59 12.49
N TYR A 32 48.29 0.46 11.33
CA TYR A 32 46.81 0.47 11.28
C TYR A 32 46.17 -0.73 10.53
N SER A 33 46.95 -1.70 10.09
CA SER A 33 46.46 -2.84 9.29
C SER A 33 45.40 -3.69 10.02
N SER A 34 45.55 -3.93 11.31
CA SER A 34 44.63 -4.76 12.09
C SER A 34 43.26 -4.10 12.33
N ARG A 35 43.21 -2.76 12.46
CA ARG A 35 41.97 -2.03 12.67
C ARG A 35 41.15 -1.85 11.40
N LEU A 36 41.79 -1.65 10.26
CA LEU A 36 41.12 -1.58 8.95
C LEU A 36 40.54 -2.94 8.55
N TYR A 37 41.24 -4.03 8.88
CA TYR A 37 40.78 -5.41 8.63
C TYR A 37 39.53 -5.75 9.46
N MET A 38 39.49 -5.31 10.73
CA MET A 38 38.33 -5.49 11.58
C MET A 38 37.12 -4.67 11.08
N TYR A 39 37.34 -3.51 10.49
CA TYR A 39 36.29 -2.68 9.90
C TYR A 39 35.70 -3.29 8.63
N LEU A 40 36.53 -3.86 7.76
CA LEU A 40 36.09 -4.59 6.56
C LEU A 40 35.35 -5.90 6.91
N CYS A 41 35.79 -6.60 7.96
CA CYS A 41 35.11 -7.81 8.44
C CYS A 41 33.74 -7.52 9.07
N ILE A 42 33.58 -6.39 9.78
CA ILE A 42 32.28 -5.97 10.34
C ILE A 42 31.34 -5.56 9.22
N TYR A 43 31.81 -4.84 8.22
CA TYR A 43 30.98 -4.44 7.08
C TYR A 43 30.51 -5.64 6.24
N ASN A 44 31.39 -6.59 5.94
CA ASN A 44 31.02 -7.79 5.18
C ASN A 44 30.07 -8.74 5.95
N ARG A 45 30.08 -8.72 7.28
CA ARG A 45 29.13 -9.51 8.09
C ARG A 45 27.71 -8.95 8.08
N TYR A 46 27.54 -7.69 7.74
CA TYR A 46 26.22 -7.02 7.70
C TYR A 46 25.61 -6.94 6.30
N SER A 47 26.42 -7.04 5.25
CA SER A 47 25.92 -6.90 3.87
C SER A 47 25.55 -8.22 3.19
N ASP A 48 26.24 -9.31 3.52
CA ASP A 48 25.95 -10.62 2.91
C ASP A 48 26.11 -11.72 3.96
N GLY A 49 25.05 -12.39 4.27
CA GLY A 49 25.10 -13.60 5.05
C GLY A 49 25.99 -14.63 4.38
N LEU A 50 27.09 -15.01 5.03
CA LEU A 50 27.96 -16.12 4.72
C LEU A 50 28.93 -15.92 3.54
N LEU A 51 30.10 -15.37 3.84
CA LEU A 51 31.34 -15.77 3.18
C LEU A 51 32.31 -16.29 4.23
N SER A 52 32.48 -17.60 4.27
CA SER A 52 33.51 -18.30 5.04
C SER A 52 34.88 -17.96 4.46
N ILE A 53 35.70 -17.25 5.24
CA ILE A 53 37.11 -17.07 4.91
C ILE A 53 37.87 -18.22 5.56
N PRO A 54 38.67 -19.00 4.83
CA PRO A 54 39.51 -20.05 5.43
C PRO A 54 40.54 -19.41 6.34
N SER A 55 40.54 -19.82 7.60
CA SER A 55 41.59 -19.48 8.57
C SER A 55 42.90 -20.18 8.20
N LYS A 56 43.88 -19.43 7.80
CA LYS A 56 45.31 -19.83 7.95
C LYS A 56 45.88 -18.96 9.07
N ASP A 57 46.28 -19.70 10.07
CA ASP A 57 47.18 -19.51 11.17
C ASP A 57 46.51 -19.58 12.55
N ASN A 58 46.67 -20.79 13.11
CA ASN A 58 46.56 -21.07 14.53
C ASN A 58 47.68 -20.36 15.27
N THR A 59 47.33 -19.33 16.05
CA THR A 59 47.96 -18.99 17.34
C THR A 59 47.36 -17.70 17.87
N ALA A 60 46.34 -17.83 18.69
CA ALA A 60 45.96 -16.95 19.80
C ALA A 60 44.59 -17.40 20.32
N SER A 61 44.58 -18.51 21.02
CA SER A 61 43.50 -18.81 21.97
C SER A 61 43.82 -18.02 23.23
N GLN A 62 43.01 -17.03 23.56
CA GLN A 62 42.61 -16.74 24.95
C GLN A 62 41.71 -15.51 24.99
N ASP A 63 40.57 -15.73 25.66
CA ASP A 63 39.71 -14.74 26.32
C ASP A 63 38.83 -13.82 25.44
N PHE A 64 37.72 -14.41 24.97
CA PHE A 64 36.51 -13.63 24.76
C PHE A 64 35.34 -14.25 25.55
N PRO A 65 34.66 -13.48 26.42
CA PRO A 65 33.48 -13.96 27.10
C PRO A 65 32.33 -14.14 26.11
N ASN A 66 31.65 -15.28 26.26
CA ASN A 66 30.38 -15.57 25.60
C ASN A 66 29.33 -14.51 25.97
N TYR A 67 28.97 -13.67 25.04
CA TYR A 67 27.74 -12.88 25.11
C TYR A 67 26.68 -13.54 24.24
N SER A 68 25.92 -14.41 24.88
CA SER A 68 24.59 -14.82 24.41
C SER A 68 23.60 -13.72 24.84
N GLY A 69 22.86 -13.16 23.90
CA GLY A 69 21.68 -12.35 24.21
C GLY A 69 21.75 -10.91 23.76
N HIS A 70 20.85 -10.59 22.86
CA HIS A 70 20.23 -9.29 22.61
C HIS A 70 21.04 -8.03 22.97
N SER A 71 21.86 -7.57 22.08
CA SER A 71 22.37 -6.20 22.15
C SER A 71 21.86 -5.41 20.96
N SER A 72 20.99 -4.49 21.31
CA SER A 72 20.42 -3.48 20.47
C SER A 72 21.50 -2.58 19.84
N LEU A 73 21.19 -2.08 18.67
CA LEU A 73 21.96 -1.11 17.85
C LEU A 73 22.52 0.15 18.61
N TYR A 74 22.26 0.29 19.88
CA TYR A 74 22.67 1.44 20.70
C TYR A 74 24.15 1.45 21.09
N TYR A 75 24.90 0.34 20.92
CA TYR A 75 26.32 0.27 21.33
C TYR A 75 27.30 0.75 20.26
N VAL A 76 26.89 0.84 19.00
CA VAL A 76 27.80 1.24 17.89
C VAL A 76 28.21 2.72 17.96
N PRO A 77 27.34 3.68 18.31
CA PRO A 77 27.72 5.09 18.44
C PRO A 77 28.72 5.35 19.58
N GLY A 78 28.59 4.63 20.69
CA GLY A 78 29.48 4.80 21.86
C GLY A 78 30.91 4.34 21.60
N ILE A 79 31.11 3.25 20.87
CA ILE A 79 32.45 2.76 20.49
C ILE A 79 33.13 3.73 19.52
N PHE A 80 32.35 4.30 18.60
CA PHE A 80 32.86 5.29 17.65
C PHE A 80 33.28 6.61 18.34
N PHE A 81 32.52 7.06 19.32
CA PHE A 81 32.84 8.24 20.13
C PHE A 81 34.07 8.03 21.01
N SER A 82 34.25 6.86 21.60
CA SER A 82 35.40 6.49 22.40
C SER A 82 36.71 6.47 21.58
N LEU A 83 36.65 6.03 20.34
CA LEU A 83 37.82 6.03 19.43
C LEU A 83 38.22 7.44 18.95
N LEU A 84 37.26 8.39 18.90
CA LEU A 84 37.55 9.79 18.52
C LEU A 84 38.13 10.63 19.66
N ASN A 85 37.94 10.22 20.90
CA ASN A 85 38.39 10.94 22.10
C ASN A 85 39.67 10.40 22.75
N THR A 86 40.32 9.41 22.14
CA THR A 86 41.62 8.95 22.65
C THR A 86 42.73 9.97 22.32
N PRO A 87 43.45 10.52 23.30
CA PRO A 87 44.56 11.42 23.03
C PRO A 87 45.68 10.69 22.31
N CYS A 88 46.28 11.37 21.34
CA CYS A 88 47.43 10.86 20.59
C CYS A 88 48.59 10.57 21.55
N PRO A 89 49.26 9.42 21.48
CA PRO A 89 50.38 9.10 22.35
C PRO A 89 51.56 10.06 22.10
N PRO A 90 52.30 10.51 23.15
CA PRO A 90 53.25 11.61 23.11
C PRO A 90 54.64 11.26 22.54
N LYS A 91 54.79 10.38 21.56
CA LYS A 91 56.08 9.90 21.09
C LYS A 91 56.47 10.22 19.63
N TYR A 92 55.85 11.21 18.98
CA TYR A 92 56.37 11.67 17.67
C TYR A 92 56.35 13.20 17.60
N ALA A 93 57.40 13.80 18.17
CA ALA A 93 57.75 15.18 17.91
C ALA A 93 58.48 15.26 16.56
N TYR A 94 57.77 15.57 15.48
CA TYR A 94 58.38 15.92 14.20
C TYR A 94 57.55 16.98 13.47
N ASN A 95 58.18 18.15 13.31
CA ASN A 95 57.87 19.29 12.45
C ASN A 95 56.44 19.88 12.44
N PRO A 96 56.18 21.05 13.02
CA PRO A 96 54.86 21.66 13.23
C PRO A 96 53.98 21.86 11.96
N PRO A 97 54.50 22.18 10.76
CA PRO A 97 53.63 22.42 9.61
C PRO A 97 52.94 21.15 9.06
N LYS A 98 53.57 19.98 9.15
CA LYS A 98 53.01 18.71 8.64
C LYS A 98 51.94 18.14 9.57
N LEU A 99 52.05 18.38 10.87
CA LEU A 99 51.06 17.91 11.85
C LEU A 99 49.75 18.69 11.75
N TRP A 100 49.82 20.00 11.48
CA TRP A 100 48.65 20.86 11.29
C TRP A 100 47.85 20.45 10.04
N PHE A 101 48.52 20.10 8.94
CA PHE A 101 47.86 19.64 7.70
C PHE A 101 47.17 18.27 7.89
N LEU A 102 47.80 17.36 8.61
CA LEU A 102 47.20 16.04 8.92
C LEU A 102 45.99 16.15 9.84
N THR A 103 46.05 17.01 10.86
CA THR A 103 44.90 17.20 11.77
C THR A 103 43.75 17.92 11.09
N HIS A 104 44.02 18.85 10.19
CA HIS A 104 42.99 19.53 9.41
C HIS A 104 42.36 18.59 8.37
N PHE A 105 43.15 17.79 7.68
CA PHE A 105 42.70 16.75 6.74
C PHE A 105 41.84 15.70 7.43
N TRP A 106 42.23 15.22 8.62
CA TRP A 106 41.41 14.31 9.43
C TRP A 106 40.09 14.93 9.89
N ARG A 107 40.07 16.19 10.26
CA ARG A 107 38.83 16.90 10.62
C ARG A 107 37.89 17.05 9.43
N VAL A 108 38.39 17.27 8.24
CA VAL A 108 37.57 17.33 7.01
C VAL A 108 37.00 15.95 6.67
N ILE A 109 37.83 14.90 6.72
CA ILE A 109 37.37 13.52 6.45
C ILE A 109 36.33 13.08 7.48
N THR A 110 36.54 13.32 8.77
CA THR A 110 35.57 12.94 9.80
C THR A 110 34.26 13.69 9.67
N ARG A 111 34.28 14.99 9.33
CA ARG A 111 33.06 15.75 9.02
C ARG A 111 32.35 15.18 7.76
N PHE A 112 33.09 14.88 6.72
CA PHE A 112 32.53 14.30 5.49
C PHE A 112 31.92 12.92 5.75
N CYS A 113 32.61 12.06 6.50
CA CYS A 113 32.06 10.75 6.92
C CYS A 113 30.84 10.89 7.82
N GLN A 114 30.82 11.87 8.74
CA GLN A 114 29.65 12.16 9.57
C GLN A 114 28.46 12.63 8.74
N ILE A 115 28.66 13.50 7.78
CA ILE A 115 27.61 13.98 6.86
C ILE A 115 27.12 12.83 5.99
N LEU A 116 28.03 12.04 5.41
CA LEU A 116 27.68 10.87 4.60
C LEU A 116 26.89 9.83 5.42
N PHE A 117 27.33 9.55 6.65
CA PHE A 117 26.66 8.62 7.56
C PHE A 117 25.28 9.14 7.98
N LEU A 118 25.16 10.43 8.32
CA LEU A 118 23.85 11.05 8.62
C LEU A 118 22.92 11.01 7.39
N THR A 119 23.43 11.33 6.22
CA THR A 119 22.65 11.31 4.98
C THR A 119 22.20 9.90 4.62
N LEU A 120 23.10 8.91 4.78
CA LEU A 120 22.80 7.50 4.56
C LEU A 120 21.81 6.96 5.60
N HIS A 121 22.00 7.33 6.87
CA HIS A 121 21.12 6.92 7.97
C HIS A 121 19.73 7.53 7.85
N LEU A 122 19.62 8.81 7.47
CA LEU A 122 18.34 9.46 7.18
C LEU A 122 17.66 8.84 5.97
N LYS A 123 18.40 8.52 4.91
CA LYS A 123 17.87 7.85 3.72
C LYS A 123 17.38 6.42 4.01
N ILE A 124 18.14 5.65 4.82
CA ILE A 124 17.75 4.29 5.26
C ILE A 124 16.55 4.36 6.19
N ARG A 125 16.49 5.33 7.10
CA ARG A 125 15.36 5.51 8.02
C ARG A 125 14.07 5.89 7.29
N SER A 126 14.15 6.74 6.26
CA SER A 126 13.02 7.10 5.41
C SER A 126 12.50 5.91 4.61
N ILE A 127 13.39 5.10 4.02
CA ILE A 127 13.01 3.89 3.27
C ILE A 127 12.41 2.82 4.20
N ALA A 128 12.81 2.77 5.48
CA ALA A 128 12.30 1.82 6.46
C ALA A 128 10.92 2.19 7.04
N MET A 129 10.48 3.44 6.89
CA MET A 129 9.18 3.90 7.42
C MET A 129 7.99 3.63 6.49
N ILE A 130 8.22 3.51 5.16
CA ILE A 130 7.15 3.18 4.22
C ILE A 130 7.02 1.66 4.11
N ILE A 131 5.93 1.13 4.65
CA ILE A 131 5.61 -0.30 4.56
C ILE A 131 4.97 -0.58 3.21
N GLY A 132 5.51 -1.56 2.48
CA GLY A 132 5.07 -1.86 1.12
C GLY A 132 5.32 -0.70 0.15
N ARG A 133 4.38 -0.47 -0.75
CA ARG A 133 4.33 0.70 -1.66
C ARG A 133 5.58 0.95 -2.50
N LYS A 134 6.41 -0.07 -2.71
CA LYS A 134 7.64 0.07 -3.49
C LYS A 134 7.40 0.51 -4.94
N PRO A 135 6.37 -0.01 -5.66
CA PRO A 135 6.07 0.43 -7.02
C PRO A 135 5.67 1.90 -7.07
N GLU A 136 4.76 2.33 -6.18
CA GLU A 136 4.25 3.70 -6.14
C GLU A 136 5.33 4.70 -5.73
N GLN A 137 6.17 4.31 -4.75
CA GLN A 137 7.32 5.12 -4.34
C GLN A 137 8.34 5.27 -5.49
N LYS A 138 8.63 4.18 -6.19
CA LYS A 138 9.52 4.18 -7.36
C LYS A 138 8.99 5.12 -8.44
N GLU A 139 7.70 5.04 -8.75
CA GLU A 139 7.06 5.90 -9.76
C GLU A 139 7.14 7.39 -9.38
N LEU A 140 6.92 7.74 -8.10
CA LEU A 140 7.07 9.11 -7.60
C LEU A 140 8.52 9.61 -7.73
N LEU A 141 9.50 8.77 -7.41
CA LEU A 141 10.92 9.12 -7.51
C LEU A 141 11.38 9.24 -8.97
N GLU A 142 10.91 8.37 -9.86
CA GLU A 142 11.17 8.46 -11.31
C GLU A 142 10.58 9.75 -11.90
N ALA A 143 9.37 10.15 -11.47
CA ALA A 143 8.78 11.42 -11.85
C ALA A 143 9.61 12.62 -11.36
N ALA A 144 10.17 12.56 -10.16
CA ALA A 144 11.04 13.60 -9.62
C ALA A 144 12.38 13.71 -10.36
N ASN A 145 12.94 12.57 -10.79
CA ASN A 145 14.21 12.51 -11.50
C ASN A 145 14.08 12.73 -13.02
N SER A 146 12.86 12.92 -13.53
CA SER A 146 12.62 13.17 -14.96
C SER A 146 13.26 14.49 -15.42
N GLU A 147 13.82 14.50 -16.62
CA GLU A 147 14.33 15.73 -17.28
C GLU A 147 13.23 16.70 -17.70
N TYR A 148 11.96 16.29 -17.66
CA TYR A 148 10.80 17.09 -18.02
C TYR A 148 9.89 17.30 -16.81
N SER A 149 9.08 18.36 -16.87
CA SER A 149 8.02 18.57 -15.89
C SER A 149 7.02 17.41 -15.91
N LYS A 150 6.59 17.00 -14.73
CA LYS A 150 5.65 15.89 -14.53
C LYS A 150 4.45 16.33 -13.73
N PHE A 151 3.28 15.84 -14.12
CA PHE A 151 2.04 16.01 -13.38
C PHE A 151 1.53 14.64 -12.93
N VAL A 152 1.64 14.38 -11.63
CA VAL A 152 1.28 13.10 -11.00
C VAL A 152 0.00 13.26 -10.20
N ALA A 153 -0.98 12.39 -10.44
CA ALA A 153 -2.17 12.28 -9.60
C ALA A 153 -2.06 11.04 -8.71
N VAL A 154 -2.12 11.23 -7.38
CA VAL A 154 -2.18 10.13 -6.40
C VAL A 154 -3.58 10.13 -5.80
N TYR A 155 -4.34 9.06 -6.06
CA TYR A 155 -5.73 8.98 -5.66
C TYR A 155 -6.06 7.59 -5.11
N GLY A 156 -7.25 7.43 -4.58
CA GLY A 156 -7.70 6.20 -3.95
C GLY A 156 -8.46 6.50 -2.67
N ARG A 157 -8.98 5.46 -2.06
CA ARG A 157 -9.84 5.51 -0.88
C ARG A 157 -9.23 6.36 0.25
N ARG A 158 -10.09 6.95 1.07
CA ARG A 158 -9.67 7.61 2.32
C ARG A 158 -8.92 6.62 3.23
N ARG A 159 -7.89 7.11 3.96
CA ARG A 159 -7.10 6.37 4.97
C ARG A 159 -6.17 5.28 4.43
N VAL A 160 -5.98 5.18 3.10
CA VAL A 160 -4.99 4.26 2.48
C VAL A 160 -3.54 4.77 2.52
N GLY A 161 -3.30 5.97 3.07
CA GLY A 161 -1.95 6.50 3.28
C GLY A 161 -1.38 7.33 2.12
N LYS A 162 -2.20 7.93 1.24
CA LYS A 162 -1.74 8.75 0.11
C LYS A 162 -0.78 9.88 0.51
N THR A 163 -1.24 10.75 1.40
CA THR A 163 -0.45 11.88 1.92
C THR A 163 0.81 11.42 2.63
N PHE A 164 0.72 10.31 3.38
CA PHE A 164 1.85 9.70 4.06
C PHE A 164 2.89 9.20 3.05
N LEU A 165 2.49 8.44 2.03
CA LEU A 165 3.37 7.96 0.97
C LEU A 165 4.13 9.12 0.31
N ILE A 166 3.44 10.19 -0.09
CA ILE A 166 4.05 11.34 -0.76
C ILE A 166 5.05 12.03 0.17
N ARG A 167 4.65 12.31 1.42
CA ARG A 167 5.51 12.99 2.39
C ARG A 167 6.75 12.20 2.74
N GLU A 168 6.61 10.92 3.03
CA GLU A 168 7.75 10.04 3.34
C GLU A 168 8.66 9.84 2.13
N THR A 169 8.13 9.71 0.91
CA THR A 169 8.93 9.56 -0.31
C THR A 169 9.86 10.76 -0.53
N PHE A 170 9.41 11.96 -0.19
CA PHE A 170 10.18 13.21 -0.36
C PHE A 170 10.76 13.74 0.94
N ASN A 171 10.79 12.96 2.02
CA ASN A 171 11.30 13.37 3.34
C ASN A 171 10.72 14.71 3.81
N TYR A 172 9.41 14.94 3.54
CA TYR A 172 8.71 16.19 3.86
C TYR A 172 9.34 17.45 3.21
N SER A 173 10.19 17.26 2.19
CA SER A 173 10.89 18.35 1.52
C SER A 173 10.17 18.72 0.22
N PHE A 174 9.34 19.75 0.29
CA PHE A 174 8.60 20.30 -0.84
C PHE A 174 9.01 21.75 -1.07
N THR A 175 9.12 22.13 -2.36
CA THR A 175 9.29 23.54 -2.71
C THR A 175 8.03 24.32 -2.34
N PHE A 176 6.86 23.75 -2.65
CA PHE A 176 5.57 24.28 -2.24
C PHE A 176 4.64 23.14 -1.82
N GLN A 177 3.96 23.34 -0.70
CA GLN A 177 2.90 22.42 -0.24
C GLN A 177 1.68 23.20 0.19
N HIS A 178 0.50 22.76 -0.27
CA HIS A 178 -0.78 23.30 0.17
C HIS A 178 -1.82 22.20 0.32
N THR A 179 -2.67 22.31 1.35
CA THR A 179 -3.78 21.38 1.62
C THR A 179 -5.10 22.11 1.51
N GLY A 180 -6.02 21.58 0.72
CA GLY A 180 -7.38 22.12 0.60
C GLY A 180 -8.16 22.04 1.92
N LEU A 181 -9.00 23.03 2.18
CA LEU A 181 -9.82 23.10 3.38
C LEU A 181 -11.15 22.36 3.18
N ALA A 182 -11.44 21.39 4.03
CA ALA A 182 -12.73 20.71 4.02
C ALA A 182 -13.88 21.70 4.19
N ARG A 183 -14.85 21.65 3.26
CA ARG A 183 -16.05 22.51 3.30
C ARG A 183 -15.77 24.03 3.34
N GLY A 184 -14.53 24.46 3.04
CA GLY A 184 -14.17 25.88 2.97
C GLY A 184 -14.78 26.54 1.75
N LYS A 185 -15.22 27.81 1.88
CA LYS A 185 -15.65 28.64 0.76
C LYS A 185 -14.43 29.07 -0.06
N MET A 186 -14.62 29.51 -1.30
CA MET A 186 -13.54 30.00 -2.18
C MET A 186 -12.62 31.02 -1.50
N LYS A 187 -13.20 31.98 -0.75
CA LYS A 187 -12.44 33.00 -0.02
C LYS A 187 -11.50 32.37 1.02
N ASP A 188 -11.98 31.35 1.74
CA ASP A 188 -11.19 30.66 2.77
C ASP A 188 -10.07 29.81 2.13
N GLN A 189 -10.35 29.16 1.01
CA GLN A 189 -9.36 28.43 0.22
C GLN A 189 -8.24 29.36 -0.26
N LEU A 190 -8.59 30.50 -0.85
CA LEU A 190 -7.61 31.48 -1.34
C LEU A 190 -6.80 32.12 -0.19
N LEU A 191 -7.43 32.36 0.96
CA LEU A 191 -6.74 32.82 2.15
C LEU A 191 -5.71 31.78 2.63
N SER A 192 -6.10 30.52 2.74
CA SER A 192 -5.23 29.41 3.14
C SER A 192 -4.08 29.23 2.14
N PHE A 193 -4.35 29.30 0.83
CA PHE A 193 -3.34 29.23 -0.21
C PHE A 193 -2.32 30.37 -0.09
N ARG A 194 -2.79 31.61 0.13
CA ARG A 194 -1.96 32.78 0.33
C ARG A 194 -0.99 32.58 1.53
N GLU A 195 -1.50 32.09 2.65
CA GLU A 195 -0.66 31.85 3.84
C GLU A 195 0.36 30.71 3.59
N SER A 196 -0.02 29.67 2.83
CA SER A 196 0.94 28.63 2.41
C SER A 196 2.04 29.21 1.52
N LEU A 197 1.66 30.05 0.55
CA LEU A 197 2.63 30.69 -0.35
C LEU A 197 3.55 31.66 0.39
N LYS A 198 2.99 32.46 1.32
CA LYS A 198 3.77 33.35 2.21
C LYS A 198 4.77 32.56 3.06
N LYS A 199 4.34 31.43 3.63
CA LYS A 199 5.22 30.56 4.43
C LYS A 199 6.37 29.98 3.60
N ALA A 200 6.09 29.54 2.37
CA ALA A 200 7.08 28.93 1.50
C ALA A 200 8.06 29.97 0.92
N SER A 201 7.58 31.15 0.54
CA SER A 201 8.37 32.18 -0.15
C SER A 201 9.05 33.19 0.79
N GLY A 202 8.55 33.34 2.02
CA GLY A 202 8.91 34.45 2.92
C GLY A 202 8.38 35.81 2.49
N LYS A 203 7.66 35.91 1.35
CA LYS A 203 7.12 37.16 0.80
C LYS A 203 5.72 37.44 1.32
N LYS A 204 5.32 38.72 1.36
CA LYS A 204 3.93 39.12 1.64
C LYS A 204 3.15 39.21 0.32
N TYR A 205 1.92 38.71 0.32
CA TYR A 205 1.00 38.75 -0.81
C TYR A 205 -0.29 39.47 -0.43
N ASN A 206 -0.84 40.20 -1.36
CA ASN A 206 -2.18 40.77 -1.24
C ASN A 206 -3.24 39.66 -1.23
N GLN A 207 -4.47 39.97 -0.86
CA GLN A 207 -5.57 39.03 -0.93
C GLN A 207 -5.85 38.70 -2.40
N PHE A 208 -5.83 37.40 -2.75
CA PHE A 208 -6.20 36.94 -4.08
C PHE A 208 -7.71 37.01 -4.29
N LYS A 209 -8.15 37.49 -5.45
CA LYS A 209 -9.56 37.57 -5.83
C LYS A 209 -10.08 36.28 -6.44
N ASN A 210 -9.22 35.53 -7.08
CA ASN A 210 -9.52 34.29 -7.79
C ASN A 210 -8.30 33.37 -7.87
N TRP A 211 -8.49 32.17 -8.39
CA TRP A 211 -7.43 31.19 -8.52
C TRP A 211 -6.36 31.54 -9.56
N TYR A 212 -6.69 32.33 -10.59
CA TYR A 212 -5.68 32.80 -11.54
C TYR A 212 -4.62 33.67 -10.86
N GLU A 213 -5.05 34.66 -10.06
CA GLU A 213 -4.11 35.50 -9.30
C GLU A 213 -3.26 34.66 -8.35
N ALA A 214 -3.83 33.65 -7.71
CA ALA A 214 -3.13 32.75 -6.79
C ALA A 214 -2.06 31.92 -7.54
N PHE A 215 -2.39 31.36 -8.70
CA PHE A 215 -1.44 30.61 -9.51
C PHE A 215 -0.39 31.50 -10.16
N PHE A 216 -0.71 32.68 -10.64
CA PHE A 216 0.29 33.62 -11.16
C PHE A 216 1.32 34.01 -10.08
N ALA A 217 0.90 34.25 -8.85
CA ALA A 217 1.81 34.51 -7.76
C ALA A 217 2.72 33.31 -7.44
N LEU A 218 2.20 32.08 -7.57
CA LEU A 218 2.98 30.85 -7.44
C LEU A 218 3.98 30.70 -8.58
N GLU A 219 3.57 30.95 -9.85
CA GLU A 219 4.44 30.94 -11.04
C GLU A 219 5.61 31.90 -10.91
N GLU A 220 5.32 33.16 -10.54
CA GLU A 220 6.34 34.21 -10.36
C GLU A 220 7.37 33.80 -9.29
N TRP A 221 6.89 33.29 -8.17
CA TRP A 221 7.79 32.85 -7.11
C TRP A 221 8.61 31.62 -7.50
N LEU A 222 8.00 30.57 -8.04
CA LEU A 222 8.72 29.37 -8.48
C LEU A 222 9.72 29.69 -9.60
N GLY A 223 9.40 30.64 -10.49
CA GLY A 223 10.28 31.12 -11.55
C GLY A 223 11.49 31.91 -11.02
N SER A 224 11.37 32.52 -9.85
CA SER A 224 12.47 33.27 -9.21
C SER A 224 13.45 32.38 -8.44
N LEU A 225 13.14 31.10 -8.26
CA LEU A 225 14.00 30.16 -7.53
C LEU A 225 15.18 29.68 -8.39
N PRO A 226 16.33 29.34 -7.76
CA PRO A 226 17.48 28.76 -8.46
C PRO A 226 17.12 27.49 -9.23
N ASP A 227 17.99 27.12 -10.18
CA ASP A 227 17.85 25.87 -10.92
C ASP A 227 17.76 24.65 -9.99
N GLY A 228 17.04 23.64 -10.43
CA GLY A 228 16.78 22.42 -9.68
C GLY A 228 15.30 22.04 -9.69
N LYS A 229 15.01 20.76 -9.41
CA LYS A 229 13.64 20.24 -9.42
C LYS A 229 12.81 20.90 -8.32
N LYS A 230 11.67 21.41 -8.68
CA LYS A 230 10.70 22.07 -7.80
C LYS A 230 9.50 21.15 -7.60
N ILE A 231 9.36 20.63 -6.39
CA ILE A 231 8.25 19.73 -6.04
C ILE A 231 7.11 20.56 -5.47
N VAL A 232 6.01 20.60 -6.20
CA VAL A 232 4.76 21.28 -5.84
C VAL A 232 3.73 20.22 -5.45
N PHE A 233 3.30 20.22 -4.20
CA PHE A 233 2.37 19.23 -3.66
C PHE A 233 1.05 19.87 -3.24
N PHE A 234 -0.02 19.51 -3.91
CA PHE A 234 -1.40 19.83 -3.54
C PHE A 234 -2.08 18.62 -2.90
N ASP A 235 -2.29 18.71 -1.60
CA ASP A 235 -3.00 17.71 -0.81
C ASP A 235 -4.49 18.06 -0.72
N GLU A 236 -5.35 17.03 -0.77
CA GLU A 236 -6.81 17.18 -0.81
C GLU A 236 -7.27 18.20 -1.85
N LEU A 237 -6.71 18.12 -3.05
CA LEU A 237 -6.99 18.99 -4.19
C LEU A 237 -8.49 19.14 -4.48
N PRO A 238 -9.35 18.10 -4.39
CA PRO A 238 -10.78 18.21 -4.63
C PRO A 238 -11.49 19.28 -3.79
N TRP A 239 -10.99 19.58 -2.60
CA TRP A 239 -11.63 20.56 -1.72
C TRP A 239 -11.36 22.01 -2.13
N MET A 240 -10.34 22.25 -2.96
CA MET A 240 -10.06 23.57 -3.51
C MET A 240 -11.06 23.94 -4.62
N ASP A 241 -11.65 22.95 -5.30
CA ASP A 241 -12.64 23.14 -6.37
C ASP A 241 -14.03 23.41 -5.79
N THR A 242 -14.22 24.62 -5.27
CA THR A 242 -15.53 25.05 -4.75
C THR A 242 -16.46 25.48 -5.89
N PRO A 243 -17.78 25.40 -5.72
CA PRO A 243 -18.72 25.79 -6.78
C PRO A 243 -18.44 27.20 -7.31
N ARG A 244 -18.36 27.32 -8.67
CA ARG A 244 -18.11 28.57 -9.39
C ARG A 244 -16.77 29.26 -9.10
N SER A 245 -15.79 28.52 -8.58
CA SER A 245 -14.48 29.09 -8.23
C SER A 245 -13.51 29.20 -9.43
N ASN A 246 -13.80 28.52 -10.53
CA ASN A 246 -12.90 28.37 -11.69
C ASN A 246 -11.53 27.77 -11.31
N PHE A 247 -11.48 26.96 -10.24
CA PHE A 247 -10.22 26.34 -9.77
C PHE A 247 -9.58 25.48 -10.86
N ILE A 248 -10.37 24.61 -11.49
CA ILE A 248 -9.86 23.72 -12.56
C ILE A 248 -9.28 24.56 -13.71
N SER A 249 -9.96 25.61 -14.13
CA SER A 249 -9.47 26.48 -15.22
C SER A 249 -8.18 27.21 -14.84
N GLY A 250 -8.04 27.62 -13.58
CA GLY A 250 -6.81 28.20 -13.06
C GLY A 250 -5.66 27.17 -13.01
N LEU A 251 -5.91 25.95 -12.55
CA LEU A 251 -4.93 24.87 -12.55
C LEU A 251 -4.52 24.45 -13.97
N GLU A 252 -5.48 24.41 -14.88
CA GLU A 252 -5.28 24.15 -16.31
C GLU A 252 -4.35 25.21 -16.93
N HIS A 253 -4.62 26.49 -16.66
CA HIS A 253 -3.77 27.58 -17.09
C HIS A 253 -2.35 27.43 -16.54
N PHE A 254 -2.21 27.25 -15.22
CA PHE A 254 -0.91 27.05 -14.56
C PHE A 254 -0.10 25.93 -15.22
N TRP A 255 -0.74 24.78 -15.47
CA TRP A 255 -0.05 23.65 -16.06
C TRP A 255 0.29 23.88 -17.53
N ASN A 256 -0.71 24.25 -18.36
CA ASN A 256 -0.55 24.29 -19.82
C ASN A 256 0.28 25.47 -20.30
N SER A 257 0.12 26.65 -19.70
CA SER A 257 0.81 27.86 -20.17
C SER A 257 2.21 28.01 -19.57
N TRP A 258 2.47 27.43 -18.40
CA TRP A 258 3.72 27.68 -17.69
C TRP A 258 4.45 26.40 -17.28
N ALA A 259 3.87 25.54 -16.43
CA ALA A 259 4.58 24.43 -15.81
C ALA A 259 5.02 23.36 -16.82
N SER A 260 4.19 23.04 -17.83
CA SER A 260 4.51 22.02 -18.83
C SER A 260 5.62 22.43 -19.80
N ALA A 261 5.80 23.75 -20.02
CA ALA A 261 6.89 24.28 -20.85
C ALA A 261 8.25 24.26 -20.15
N ARG A 262 8.24 24.09 -18.82
CA ARG A 262 9.46 23.97 -18.00
C ARG A 262 9.94 22.53 -17.94
N LYS A 263 11.17 22.33 -17.44
CA LYS A 263 11.76 21.00 -17.21
C LYS A 263 11.84 20.62 -15.73
N ASP A 264 11.60 21.57 -14.87
CA ASP A 264 11.96 21.51 -13.44
C ASP A 264 10.76 21.38 -12.49
N ILE A 265 9.52 21.27 -13.00
CA ILE A 265 8.33 21.15 -12.15
C ILE A 265 7.90 19.69 -11.98
N LEU A 266 7.76 19.26 -10.73
CA LEU A 266 6.99 18.08 -10.37
C LEU A 266 5.74 18.55 -9.63
N LEU A 267 4.59 18.49 -10.30
CA LEU A 267 3.29 18.77 -9.69
C LEU A 267 2.65 17.46 -9.23
N ILE A 268 2.37 17.36 -7.94
CA ILE A 268 1.69 16.20 -7.33
C ILE A 268 0.34 16.67 -6.82
N ALA A 269 -0.73 16.11 -7.40
CA ALA A 269 -2.11 16.28 -6.95
C ALA A 269 -2.55 15.04 -6.16
N CYS A 270 -3.03 15.24 -4.94
CA CYS A 270 -3.54 14.18 -4.08
C CYS A 270 -4.97 14.48 -3.65
N GLY A 271 -5.78 13.44 -3.48
CA GLY A 271 -7.12 13.60 -2.93
C GLY A 271 -7.80 12.28 -2.60
N SER A 272 -8.66 12.33 -1.58
CA SER A 272 -9.48 11.19 -1.14
C SER A 272 -10.79 11.07 -1.93
N ALA A 273 -11.31 12.14 -2.50
CA ALA A 273 -12.46 12.12 -3.40
C ALA A 273 -12.05 11.56 -4.77
N THR A 274 -11.95 10.24 -4.83
CA THR A 274 -11.48 9.49 -6.02
C THR A 274 -12.31 9.84 -7.26
N SER A 275 -13.62 9.95 -7.12
CA SER A 275 -14.53 10.32 -8.21
C SER A 275 -14.20 11.69 -8.81
N TRP A 276 -13.84 12.67 -7.99
CA TRP A 276 -13.44 13.99 -8.46
C TRP A 276 -12.14 13.90 -9.27
N ILE A 277 -11.11 13.21 -8.76
CA ILE A 277 -9.83 13.01 -9.46
C ILE A 277 -10.06 12.32 -10.81
N VAL A 278 -10.87 11.25 -10.81
CA VAL A 278 -11.16 10.50 -12.04
C VAL A 278 -11.92 11.40 -13.04
N ASN A 279 -12.97 12.09 -12.61
CA ASN A 279 -13.82 12.88 -13.51
C ASN A 279 -13.16 14.19 -13.96
N LYS A 280 -12.44 14.88 -13.06
CA LYS A 280 -11.92 16.24 -13.34
C LYS A 280 -10.48 16.28 -13.83
N LEU A 281 -9.67 15.26 -13.49
CA LEU A 281 -8.27 15.20 -13.94
C LEU A 281 -8.04 14.09 -14.96
N ILE A 282 -8.46 12.83 -14.64
CA ILE A 282 -8.10 11.67 -15.49
C ILE A 282 -8.94 11.62 -16.76
N ASN A 283 -10.25 11.75 -16.65
CA ASN A 283 -11.23 11.72 -17.74
C ASN A 283 -11.66 13.14 -18.15
N ASN A 284 -10.81 14.14 -17.88
CA ASN A 284 -11.08 15.51 -18.30
C ASN A 284 -11.17 15.59 -19.82
N HIS A 285 -12.22 16.21 -20.35
CA HIS A 285 -12.40 16.48 -21.77
C HIS A 285 -11.99 17.91 -22.19
N GLY A 286 -11.54 18.73 -21.22
CA GLY A 286 -11.02 20.09 -21.40
C GLY A 286 -9.49 20.12 -21.55
N GLY A 287 -8.88 21.22 -21.13
CA GLY A 287 -7.46 21.47 -21.33
C GLY A 287 -6.52 20.63 -20.45
N LEU A 288 -7.03 19.92 -19.43
CA LEU A 288 -6.26 18.91 -18.69
C LEU A 288 -6.30 17.52 -19.34
N HIS A 289 -6.97 17.37 -20.50
CA HIS A 289 -7.04 16.10 -21.20
C HIS A 289 -5.62 15.60 -21.54
N ASN A 290 -5.30 14.36 -21.14
CA ASN A 290 -3.99 13.72 -21.33
C ASN A 290 -2.78 14.52 -20.79
N ARG A 291 -2.98 15.42 -19.81
CA ARG A 291 -1.91 16.19 -19.17
C ARG A 291 -1.28 15.51 -17.97
N LEU A 292 -2.01 14.59 -17.32
CA LEU A 292 -1.41 13.75 -16.30
C LEU A 292 -0.37 12.82 -16.90
N THR A 293 0.86 12.91 -16.42
CA THR A 293 1.94 12.03 -16.85
C THR A 293 1.91 10.69 -16.12
N ASN A 294 1.46 10.70 -14.86
CA ASN A 294 1.38 9.51 -14.01
C ASN A 294 0.07 9.51 -13.22
N LYS A 295 -0.50 8.32 -13.04
CA LYS A 295 -1.79 8.12 -12.37
C LYS A 295 -1.64 6.99 -11.36
N ILE A 296 -1.38 7.31 -10.12
CA ILE A 296 -1.13 6.33 -9.05
C ILE A 296 -2.42 6.11 -8.27
N LEU A 297 -3.09 4.99 -8.52
CA LEU A 297 -4.22 4.52 -7.71
C LEU A 297 -3.68 3.75 -6.51
N LEU A 298 -3.81 4.33 -5.31
CA LEU A 298 -3.36 3.69 -4.09
C LEU A 298 -4.45 2.78 -3.52
N HIS A 299 -4.23 1.49 -3.63
CA HIS A 299 -5.12 0.45 -3.09
C HIS A 299 -4.93 0.28 -1.57
N PRO A 300 -5.87 -0.36 -0.85
CA PRO A 300 -5.61 -0.92 0.47
C PRO A 300 -4.37 -1.83 0.48
N PHE A 301 -3.76 -2.04 1.63
CA PHE A 301 -2.67 -3.01 1.77
C PHE A 301 -3.12 -4.41 1.33
N THR A 302 -2.24 -5.12 0.66
CA THR A 302 -2.34 -6.57 0.50
C THR A 302 -2.07 -7.28 1.82
N LEU A 303 -2.35 -8.58 1.90
CA LEU A 303 -1.98 -9.37 3.08
C LEU A 303 -0.47 -9.36 3.34
N SER A 304 0.35 -9.37 2.29
CA SER A 304 1.81 -9.23 2.40
C SER A 304 2.22 -7.89 3.03
N GLU A 305 1.59 -6.79 2.64
CA GLU A 305 1.86 -5.48 3.22
C GLU A 305 1.32 -5.38 4.66
N CYS A 306 0.20 -6.04 4.97
CA CYS A 306 -0.30 -6.16 6.33
C CYS A 306 0.65 -6.96 7.24
N GLU A 307 1.28 -8.01 6.72
CA GLU A 307 2.31 -8.77 7.43
C GLU A 307 3.53 -7.89 7.74
N GLN A 308 4.05 -7.17 6.74
CA GLN A 308 5.14 -6.22 6.93
C GLN A 308 4.79 -5.14 7.97
N TYR A 309 3.52 -4.67 7.96
CA TYR A 309 3.02 -3.72 8.96
C TYR A 309 3.00 -4.32 10.36
N SER A 310 2.48 -5.55 10.50
CA SER A 310 2.40 -6.28 11.77
C SER A 310 3.79 -6.53 12.37
N GLU A 311 4.76 -6.93 11.55
CA GLU A 311 6.14 -7.15 11.96
C GLU A 311 6.81 -5.85 12.41
N ALA A 312 6.71 -4.79 11.61
CA ALA A 312 7.31 -3.48 11.92
C ALA A 312 6.77 -2.87 13.21
N ASN A 313 5.48 -3.09 13.52
CA ASN A 313 4.82 -2.59 14.72
C ASN A 313 4.77 -3.62 15.85
N LYS A 314 5.35 -4.82 15.66
CA LYS A 314 5.43 -5.89 16.65
C LYS A 314 4.06 -6.30 17.21
N LEU A 315 3.07 -6.45 16.32
CA LEU A 315 1.71 -6.82 16.73
C LEU A 315 1.59 -8.29 17.14
N GLY A 316 2.56 -9.15 16.80
CA GLY A 316 2.61 -10.56 17.24
C GLY A 316 1.50 -11.44 16.67
N MET A 317 0.88 -11.05 15.55
CA MET A 317 -0.23 -11.76 14.94
C MET A 317 0.26 -12.90 14.04
N SER A 318 -0.39 -14.06 14.10
CA SER A 318 -0.23 -15.12 13.10
C SER A 318 -0.89 -14.70 11.77
N ARG A 319 -0.48 -15.32 10.65
CA ARG A 319 -1.12 -15.08 9.33
C ARG A 319 -2.63 -15.35 9.36
N TYR A 320 -3.07 -16.35 10.13
CA TYR A 320 -4.48 -16.64 10.30
C TYR A 320 -5.22 -15.46 10.98
N GLN A 321 -4.68 -14.94 12.07
CA GLN A 321 -5.22 -13.75 12.75
C GLN A 321 -5.15 -12.49 11.88
N MET A 322 -4.11 -12.35 11.04
CA MET A 322 -4.03 -11.25 10.08
C MET A 322 -5.16 -11.32 9.06
N VAL A 323 -5.52 -12.50 8.58
CA VAL A 323 -6.67 -12.68 7.68
C VAL A 323 -7.98 -12.42 8.41
N GLU A 324 -8.14 -12.87 9.66
CA GLU A 324 -9.32 -12.53 10.47
C GLU A 324 -9.46 -11.01 10.64
N ASN A 325 -8.37 -10.31 10.94
CA ASN A 325 -8.37 -8.85 11.00
C ASN A 325 -8.69 -8.20 9.64
N TYR A 326 -8.13 -8.75 8.57
CA TYR A 326 -8.38 -8.28 7.21
C TYR A 326 -9.85 -8.46 6.80
N MET A 327 -10.50 -9.55 7.21
CA MET A 327 -11.93 -9.79 7.01
C MET A 327 -12.80 -8.72 7.68
N ILE A 328 -12.31 -8.09 8.76
CA ILE A 328 -13.02 -7.05 9.51
C ILE A 328 -12.72 -5.65 8.97
N MET A 329 -11.44 -5.31 8.86
CA MET A 329 -10.99 -3.94 8.58
C MET A 329 -10.47 -3.74 7.16
N GLY A 330 -10.31 -4.83 6.37
CA GLY A 330 -9.58 -4.77 5.11
C GLY A 330 -8.11 -4.41 5.31
N GLY A 331 -7.43 -4.07 4.22
CA GLY A 331 -6.04 -3.60 4.25
C GLY A 331 -5.91 -2.08 4.42
N ILE A 332 -6.73 -1.43 5.23
CA ILE A 332 -6.67 0.03 5.40
C ILE A 332 -5.62 0.39 6.44
N PRO A 333 -4.47 1.00 6.06
CA PRO A 333 -3.35 1.26 6.96
C PRO A 333 -3.73 1.99 8.24
N PHE A 334 -4.63 2.95 8.14
CA PHE A 334 -5.10 3.70 9.31
C PHE A 334 -5.80 2.79 10.33
N TYR A 335 -6.65 1.84 9.89
CA TYR A 335 -7.32 0.94 10.83
C TYR A 335 -6.32 0.00 11.50
N TRP A 336 -5.32 -0.48 10.77
CA TRP A 336 -4.23 -1.28 11.32
C TRP A 336 -3.38 -0.49 12.32
N SER A 337 -3.26 0.82 12.17
CA SER A 337 -2.52 1.68 13.11
C SER A 337 -3.19 1.85 14.47
N LEU A 338 -4.47 1.51 14.58
CA LEU A 338 -5.22 1.57 15.83
C LEU A 338 -5.07 0.30 16.68
N LEU A 339 -4.48 -0.76 16.13
CA LEU A 339 -4.27 -2.01 16.85
C LEU A 339 -3.20 -1.86 17.95
N LYS A 340 -3.52 -2.32 19.13
CA LYS A 340 -2.63 -2.32 20.29
C LYS A 340 -1.95 -3.68 20.42
N ARG A 341 -0.63 -3.69 20.48
CA ARG A 341 0.18 -4.91 20.52
C ARG A 341 0.01 -5.72 21.81
N GLU A 342 -0.39 -5.06 22.89
CA GLU A 342 -0.67 -5.67 24.20
C GLU A 342 -2.03 -6.37 24.28
N PHE A 343 -2.87 -6.21 23.26
CA PHE A 343 -4.20 -6.81 23.16
C PHE A 343 -4.21 -8.00 22.20
N SER A 344 -5.00 -9.01 22.52
CA SER A 344 -5.36 -10.04 21.54
C SER A 344 -6.17 -9.41 20.40
N LEU A 345 -6.30 -10.13 19.26
CA LEU A 345 -7.15 -9.65 18.15
C LEU A 345 -8.58 -9.38 18.63
N ALA A 346 -9.19 -10.30 19.40
CA ALA A 346 -10.55 -10.11 19.87
C ALA A 346 -10.70 -8.89 20.79
N GLN A 347 -9.75 -8.64 21.69
CA GLN A 347 -9.73 -7.45 22.54
C GLN A 347 -9.56 -6.16 21.73
N ASN A 348 -8.74 -6.18 20.68
CA ASN A 348 -8.61 -5.05 19.76
C ASN A 348 -9.94 -4.74 19.07
N ILE A 349 -10.63 -5.76 18.57
CA ILE A 349 -11.92 -5.59 17.88
C ILE A 349 -12.98 -5.06 18.86
N ASP A 350 -13.08 -5.60 20.07
CA ASP A 350 -14.00 -5.08 21.09
C ASP A 350 -13.69 -3.61 21.42
N SER A 351 -12.42 -3.29 21.63
CA SER A 351 -12.01 -1.91 21.95
C SER A 351 -12.31 -0.92 20.83
N LEU A 352 -12.18 -1.33 19.56
CA LEU A 352 -12.35 -0.42 18.41
C LEU A 352 -13.80 -0.26 17.97
N PHE A 353 -14.64 -1.28 18.15
CA PHE A 353 -15.99 -1.30 17.55
C PHE A 353 -17.13 -1.36 18.56
N PHE A 354 -16.91 -1.92 19.74
CA PHE A 354 -17.98 -2.21 20.70
C PHE A 354 -17.86 -1.45 22.02
N ASN A 355 -16.71 -0.87 22.32
CA ASN A 355 -16.56 -0.01 23.50
C ASN A 355 -17.12 1.40 23.18
N GLN A 356 -18.12 1.84 23.95
CA GLN A 356 -18.81 3.12 23.75
C GLN A 356 -17.98 4.34 24.13
N ASP A 357 -17.04 4.19 25.07
CA ASP A 357 -16.22 5.28 25.61
C ASP A 357 -14.94 5.52 24.81
N ALA A 358 -14.67 4.72 23.77
CA ALA A 358 -13.43 4.82 23.01
C ALA A 358 -13.59 5.71 21.78
N GLU A 359 -12.56 6.47 21.45
CA GLU A 359 -12.32 7.06 20.12
C GLU A 359 -12.11 5.95 19.08
N GLY A 360 -13.10 5.08 18.89
CA GLY A 360 -13.04 3.90 18.04
C GLY A 360 -13.57 4.14 16.62
N LEU A 361 -13.88 3.04 15.97
CA LEU A 361 -14.42 3.00 14.60
C LEU A 361 -15.94 2.83 14.56
N SER A 362 -16.63 2.94 15.71
CA SER A 362 -18.08 2.75 15.82
C SER A 362 -18.89 3.70 14.92
N HIS A 363 -18.45 4.96 14.81
CA HIS A 363 -19.05 5.99 13.95
C HIS A 363 -18.31 6.20 12.63
N GLU A 364 -17.36 5.35 12.32
CA GLU A 364 -16.54 5.51 11.11
C GLU A 364 -17.34 5.36 9.82
N TYR A 365 -18.37 4.54 9.82
CA TYR A 365 -19.17 4.27 8.62
C TYR A 365 -19.77 5.57 8.05
N GLU A 366 -20.49 6.34 8.87
CA GLU A 366 -21.11 7.59 8.46
C GLU A 366 -20.08 8.64 8.06
N GLN A 367 -19.01 8.74 8.84
CA GLN A 367 -17.91 9.68 8.57
C GLN A 367 -17.16 9.36 7.27
N LEU A 368 -17.01 8.08 6.95
CA LEU A 368 -16.35 7.63 5.74
C LEU A 368 -17.11 8.12 4.50
N TYR A 369 -18.42 7.85 4.42
CA TYR A 369 -19.24 8.28 3.28
C TYR A 369 -19.39 9.80 3.21
N ALA A 370 -19.60 10.47 4.34
CA ALA A 370 -19.70 11.94 4.41
C ALA A 370 -18.41 12.65 3.98
N SER A 371 -17.27 11.99 4.08
CA SER A 371 -15.98 12.57 3.65
C SER A 371 -15.65 12.35 2.18
N LEU A 372 -16.27 11.36 1.55
CA LEU A 372 -16.00 10.99 0.16
C LEU A 372 -17.00 11.62 -0.81
N PHE A 373 -18.24 11.82 -0.36
CA PHE A 373 -19.33 12.25 -1.20
C PHE A 373 -20.00 13.50 -0.62
N ASN A 374 -20.25 14.51 -1.46
CA ASN A 374 -20.94 15.75 -1.03
C ASN A 374 -22.37 15.48 -0.55
N ASN A 375 -23.06 14.52 -1.17
CA ASN A 375 -24.36 14.01 -0.75
C ASN A 375 -24.21 12.49 -0.55
N PRO A 376 -23.91 12.00 0.66
CA PRO A 376 -23.62 10.58 0.91
C PRO A 376 -24.83 9.67 0.88
N GLU A 377 -26.03 10.20 1.12
CA GLU A 377 -27.25 9.42 1.31
C GLU A 377 -27.58 8.42 0.17
N PRO A 378 -27.56 8.81 -1.13
CA PRO A 378 -27.83 7.86 -2.21
C PRO A 378 -26.80 6.73 -2.30
N TYR A 379 -25.53 7.01 -1.99
CA TYR A 379 -24.47 5.97 -1.97
C TYR A 379 -24.71 4.98 -0.85
N MET A 380 -25.09 5.45 0.34
CA MET A 380 -25.43 4.60 1.47
C MET A 380 -26.67 3.75 1.19
N GLN A 381 -27.68 4.29 0.49
CA GLN A 381 -28.86 3.54 0.04
C GLN A 381 -28.49 2.39 -0.91
N VAL A 382 -27.61 2.64 -1.89
CA VAL A 382 -27.08 1.59 -2.79
C VAL A 382 -26.33 0.52 -2.01
N VAL A 383 -25.44 0.93 -1.11
CA VAL A 383 -24.65 -0.01 -0.29
C VAL A 383 -25.54 -0.83 0.61
N THR A 384 -26.52 -0.22 1.28
CA THR A 384 -27.53 -0.91 2.12
C THR A 384 -28.34 -1.93 1.29
N ALA A 385 -28.72 -1.57 0.06
CA ALA A 385 -29.39 -2.52 -0.82
C ALA A 385 -28.48 -3.73 -1.07
N LEU A 386 -27.21 -3.52 -1.40
CA LEU A 386 -26.25 -4.58 -1.73
C LEU A 386 -25.97 -5.55 -0.57
N THR A 387 -26.14 -5.14 0.69
CA THR A 387 -25.98 -6.05 1.84
C THR A 387 -27.01 -7.17 1.88
N LYS A 388 -28.16 -7.00 1.21
CA LYS A 388 -29.23 -8.02 1.17
C LYS A 388 -28.88 -9.26 0.34
N LYS A 389 -27.86 -9.17 -0.53
CA LYS A 389 -27.41 -10.30 -1.36
C LYS A 389 -25.89 -10.37 -1.41
N ASN A 390 -25.31 -11.31 -0.69
CA ASN A 390 -23.87 -11.53 -0.65
C ASN A 390 -23.22 -11.73 -2.03
N MET A 391 -23.95 -12.29 -2.98
CA MET A 391 -23.51 -12.56 -4.35
C MET A 391 -23.52 -11.32 -5.25
N GLY A 392 -24.05 -10.20 -4.74
CA GLY A 392 -24.29 -8.99 -5.51
C GLY A 392 -25.64 -8.99 -6.23
N MET A 393 -25.93 -7.89 -6.88
CA MET A 393 -27.21 -7.59 -7.52
C MET A 393 -27.01 -7.09 -8.94
N THR A 394 -27.99 -7.37 -9.79
CA THR A 394 -28.17 -6.69 -11.07
C THR A 394 -28.57 -5.22 -10.82
N ARG A 395 -28.47 -4.41 -11.86
CA ARG A 395 -28.91 -3.02 -11.81
C ARG A 395 -30.39 -2.89 -11.41
N ASP A 396 -31.26 -3.74 -11.96
CA ASP A 396 -32.70 -3.71 -11.68
C ASP A 396 -33.00 -4.12 -10.24
N GLU A 397 -32.29 -5.08 -9.70
CA GLU A 397 -32.40 -5.44 -8.30
C GLU A 397 -31.96 -4.27 -7.38
N ILE A 398 -30.88 -3.56 -7.74
CA ILE A 398 -30.45 -2.38 -6.98
C ILE A 398 -31.53 -1.31 -6.99
N VAL A 399 -32.14 -1.01 -8.14
CA VAL A 399 -33.29 -0.10 -8.26
C VAL A 399 -34.40 -0.51 -7.30
N LYS A 400 -34.79 -1.80 -7.35
CA LYS A 400 -35.86 -2.35 -6.51
C LYS A 400 -35.59 -2.20 -5.01
N TYR A 401 -34.34 -2.46 -4.58
CA TYR A 401 -34.01 -2.49 -3.15
C TYR A 401 -33.53 -1.16 -2.59
N SER A 402 -32.96 -0.27 -3.41
CA SER A 402 -32.51 1.07 -2.97
C SER A 402 -33.58 2.13 -3.10
N GLY A 403 -34.60 1.93 -3.95
CA GLY A 403 -35.59 2.95 -4.31
C GLY A 403 -35.05 4.04 -5.24
N ILE A 404 -33.80 3.96 -5.67
CA ILE A 404 -33.20 4.94 -6.57
C ILE A 404 -33.61 4.58 -8.01
N PRO A 405 -34.21 5.49 -8.77
CA PRO A 405 -34.67 5.20 -10.13
C PRO A 405 -33.50 4.89 -11.07
N THR A 406 -33.76 4.07 -12.09
CA THR A 406 -32.77 3.84 -13.14
C THR A 406 -32.47 5.15 -13.88
N GLY A 407 -31.17 5.41 -14.17
CA GLY A 407 -30.78 6.65 -14.86
C GLY A 407 -29.28 6.93 -14.75
N GLY A 408 -28.89 8.13 -15.16
CA GLY A 408 -27.51 8.61 -15.13
C GLY A 408 -26.97 8.70 -13.69
N ASP A 409 -27.80 9.12 -12.74
CA ASP A 409 -27.40 9.24 -11.34
C ASP A 409 -27.05 7.88 -10.71
N LEU A 410 -27.88 6.86 -10.91
CA LEU A 410 -27.53 5.51 -10.43
C LEU A 410 -26.23 5.00 -11.07
N SER A 411 -26.02 5.25 -12.36
CA SER A 411 -24.76 4.89 -13.03
C SER A 411 -23.57 5.60 -12.40
N ARG A 412 -23.73 6.88 -12.07
CA ARG A 412 -22.71 7.65 -11.40
C ARG A 412 -22.41 7.07 -10.02
N TYR A 413 -23.41 6.81 -9.19
CA TYR A 413 -23.22 6.24 -7.85
C TYR A 413 -22.51 4.89 -7.90
N LEU A 414 -22.88 4.01 -8.81
CA LEU A 414 -22.26 2.70 -8.98
C LEU A 414 -20.79 2.84 -9.41
N ASN A 415 -20.49 3.67 -10.39
CA ASN A 415 -19.12 3.89 -10.83
C ASN A 415 -18.24 4.50 -9.72
N GLU A 416 -18.76 5.49 -9.00
CA GLU A 416 -18.01 6.15 -7.93
C GLU A 416 -17.76 5.22 -6.74
N LEU A 417 -18.72 4.37 -6.38
CA LEU A 417 -18.53 3.33 -5.36
C LEU A 417 -17.49 2.29 -5.80
N GLU A 418 -17.47 1.94 -7.09
CA GLU A 418 -16.47 1.02 -7.66
C GLU A 418 -15.07 1.65 -7.63
N TRP A 419 -14.90 2.91 -8.07
CA TRP A 419 -13.63 3.63 -8.03
C TRP A 419 -13.10 3.82 -6.60
N CYS A 420 -14.00 3.96 -5.63
CA CYS A 420 -13.63 4.03 -4.21
C CYS A 420 -13.35 2.65 -3.58
N GLY A 421 -13.56 1.54 -4.32
CA GLY A 421 -13.31 0.19 -3.85
C GLY A 421 -14.33 -0.36 -2.84
N PHE A 422 -15.54 0.22 -2.78
CA PHE A 422 -16.62 -0.32 -1.95
C PHE A 422 -17.30 -1.51 -2.60
N ILE A 423 -17.49 -1.44 -3.91
CA ILE A 423 -18.13 -2.47 -4.69
C ILE A 423 -17.21 -2.92 -5.83
N ARG A 424 -17.44 -4.11 -6.33
CA ARG A 424 -16.89 -4.56 -7.62
C ARG A 424 -18.03 -4.77 -8.61
N LYS A 425 -17.75 -4.47 -9.86
CA LYS A 425 -18.57 -4.85 -11.00
C LYS A 425 -17.93 -6.07 -11.66
N TYR A 426 -18.71 -7.12 -11.89
CA TYR A 426 -18.24 -8.28 -12.62
C TYR A 426 -19.28 -8.79 -13.58
N THR A 427 -18.84 -9.47 -14.63
CA THR A 427 -19.71 -10.08 -15.63
C THR A 427 -19.86 -11.57 -15.33
N ILE A 428 -21.07 -12.08 -15.47
CA ILE A 428 -21.32 -13.52 -15.42
C ILE A 428 -20.79 -14.11 -16.74
N MET A 429 -20.06 -15.23 -16.65
CA MET A 429 -19.57 -15.92 -17.84
C MET A 429 -20.73 -16.28 -18.78
N GLY A 430 -20.60 -15.92 -20.05
CA GLY A 430 -21.65 -16.13 -21.07
C GLY A 430 -22.74 -15.05 -21.12
N LYS A 431 -22.67 -14.00 -20.28
CA LYS A 431 -23.59 -12.86 -20.30
C LYS A 431 -22.94 -11.59 -20.86
N HIS A 432 -23.77 -10.65 -21.31
CA HIS A 432 -23.29 -9.37 -21.81
C HIS A 432 -22.91 -8.42 -20.67
N SER A 433 -22.09 -7.40 -20.98
CA SER A 433 -21.67 -6.38 -19.99
C SER A 433 -22.84 -5.58 -19.38
N ARG A 434 -24.00 -5.50 -20.05
CA ARG A 434 -25.24 -4.90 -19.53
C ARG A 434 -25.83 -5.68 -18.36
N ASP A 435 -25.54 -7.00 -18.30
CA ASP A 435 -26.05 -7.92 -17.27
C ASP A 435 -25.06 -8.02 -16.08
N ALA A 436 -24.19 -7.01 -15.93
CA ALA A 436 -23.19 -6.98 -14.88
C ALA A 436 -23.83 -7.03 -13.48
N ILE A 437 -23.10 -7.68 -12.58
CA ILE A 437 -23.43 -7.78 -11.16
C ILE A 437 -22.56 -6.81 -10.38
N TYR A 438 -23.18 -6.11 -9.46
CA TYR A 438 -22.52 -5.23 -8.50
C TYR A 438 -22.52 -5.90 -7.13
N GLN A 439 -21.35 -6.06 -6.54
CA GLN A 439 -21.17 -6.77 -5.28
C GLN A 439 -20.40 -5.90 -4.29
N LEU A 440 -20.91 -5.80 -3.07
CA LEU A 440 -20.20 -5.15 -1.96
C LEU A 440 -18.99 -6.01 -1.57
N ILE A 441 -17.81 -5.39 -1.59
CA ILE A 441 -16.53 -6.06 -1.28
C ILE A 441 -15.76 -5.38 -0.14
N ASP A 442 -16.21 -4.24 0.33
CA ASP A 442 -15.56 -3.56 1.44
C ASP A 442 -15.78 -4.30 2.75
N ASN A 443 -14.70 -4.85 3.29
CA ASN A 443 -14.72 -5.67 4.50
C ASN A 443 -15.28 -4.91 5.71
N PHE A 444 -14.82 -3.67 5.92
CA PHE A 444 -15.31 -2.84 7.02
C PHE A 444 -16.82 -2.57 6.92
N THR A 445 -17.32 -2.21 5.75
CA THR A 445 -18.76 -1.97 5.53
C THR A 445 -19.57 -3.26 5.77
N LEU A 446 -19.10 -4.42 5.27
CA LEU A 446 -19.76 -5.70 5.52
C LEU A 446 -19.81 -6.05 7.01
N PHE A 447 -18.70 -5.82 7.73
CA PHE A 447 -18.62 -6.02 9.17
C PHE A 447 -19.56 -5.09 9.93
N HIS A 448 -19.62 -3.80 9.54
CA HIS A 448 -20.52 -2.81 10.12
C HIS A 448 -21.99 -3.25 10.06
N PHE A 449 -22.46 -3.64 8.89
CA PHE A 449 -23.86 -4.08 8.72
C PHE A 449 -24.17 -5.38 9.46
N GLN A 450 -23.20 -6.29 9.54
CA GLN A 450 -23.41 -7.59 10.18
C GLN A 450 -23.42 -7.52 11.70
N TYR A 451 -22.55 -6.72 12.29
CA TYR A 451 -22.27 -6.76 13.72
C TYR A 451 -22.47 -5.44 14.46
N ILE A 452 -22.13 -4.30 13.85
CA ILE A 452 -22.21 -3.01 14.55
C ILE A 452 -23.64 -2.49 14.51
N GLN A 453 -24.24 -2.39 13.34
CA GLN A 453 -25.61 -1.88 13.18
C GLN A 453 -26.64 -2.76 13.88
N GLY A 454 -26.40 -4.08 13.97
CA GLY A 454 -27.27 -5.06 14.62
C GLY A 454 -27.09 -5.22 16.12
N ASN A 455 -26.02 -4.65 16.72
CA ASN A 455 -25.72 -4.79 18.14
C ASN A 455 -26.58 -3.83 18.99
N LYS A 456 -27.79 -4.27 19.34
CA LYS A 456 -28.71 -3.51 20.19
C LYS A 456 -28.41 -3.59 21.68
N ASN A 457 -27.56 -4.52 22.09
CA ASN A 457 -27.34 -4.86 23.51
C ASN A 457 -26.21 -4.10 24.17
N ASN A 458 -25.50 -3.24 23.46
CA ASN A 458 -24.38 -2.42 23.97
C ASN A 458 -23.33 -3.27 24.74
N ASP A 459 -23.10 -4.52 24.33
CA ASP A 459 -22.10 -5.41 24.92
C ASP A 459 -20.70 -4.98 24.47
N SER A 460 -19.89 -4.45 25.37
CA SER A 460 -18.52 -4.01 25.10
C SER A 460 -17.54 -5.16 24.81
N HIS A 461 -17.93 -6.40 25.11
CA HIS A 461 -17.16 -7.63 24.86
C HIS A 461 -17.85 -8.51 23.83
N PHE A 462 -18.67 -7.91 22.98
CA PHE A 462 -19.51 -8.61 22.02
C PHE A 462 -18.71 -9.57 21.13
N TRP A 463 -17.57 -9.10 20.61
CA TRP A 463 -16.75 -9.92 19.70
C TRP A 463 -16.10 -11.09 20.43
N THR A 464 -15.49 -10.83 21.59
CA THR A 464 -14.89 -11.88 22.43
C THR A 464 -15.92 -12.93 22.83
N ASN A 465 -17.13 -12.53 23.22
CA ASN A 465 -18.19 -13.45 23.65
C ASN A 465 -18.77 -14.29 22.49
N ASN A 466 -18.75 -13.77 21.25
CA ASN A 466 -19.28 -14.44 20.06
C ASN A 466 -18.20 -15.15 19.22
N PHE A 467 -16.93 -15.06 19.62
CA PHE A 467 -15.83 -15.67 18.88
C PHE A 467 -16.03 -17.20 18.79
N GLY A 468 -15.91 -17.78 17.60
CA GLY A 468 -16.11 -19.20 17.35
C GLY A 468 -17.57 -19.68 17.41
N SER A 469 -18.56 -18.77 17.58
CA SER A 469 -19.99 -19.13 17.50
C SER A 469 -20.39 -19.59 16.07
N PRO A 470 -21.52 -20.27 15.89
CA PRO A 470 -22.03 -20.62 14.57
C PRO A 470 -22.17 -19.40 13.64
N LEU A 471 -22.62 -18.26 14.19
CA LEU A 471 -22.76 -17.01 13.45
C LEU A 471 -21.39 -16.48 12.98
N HIS A 472 -20.40 -16.48 13.86
CA HIS A 472 -19.03 -16.09 13.54
C HIS A 472 -18.45 -17.00 12.43
N ARG A 473 -18.60 -18.32 12.54
CA ARG A 473 -18.10 -19.26 11.51
C ARG A 473 -18.78 -19.05 10.14
N ALA A 474 -20.10 -18.87 10.11
CA ALA A 474 -20.81 -18.59 8.86
C ALA A 474 -20.36 -17.29 8.20
N TRP A 475 -20.21 -16.22 9.00
CA TRP A 475 -19.70 -14.94 8.51
C TRP A 475 -18.26 -15.06 8.01
N SER A 476 -17.39 -15.75 8.76
CA SER A 476 -15.97 -15.91 8.39
C SER A 476 -15.81 -16.61 7.04
N GLY A 477 -16.65 -17.58 6.71
CA GLY A 477 -16.68 -18.21 5.38
C GLY A 477 -16.92 -17.19 4.28
N LEU A 478 -17.97 -16.39 4.41
CA LEU A 478 -18.31 -15.35 3.43
C LEU A 478 -17.27 -14.23 3.35
N ALA A 479 -16.71 -13.83 4.50
CA ALA A 479 -15.66 -12.80 4.54
C ALA A 479 -14.36 -13.27 3.89
N PHE A 480 -13.99 -14.55 4.08
CA PHE A 480 -12.82 -15.14 3.45
C PHE A 480 -12.94 -15.20 1.93
N GLU A 481 -14.12 -15.49 1.39
CA GLU A 481 -14.37 -15.38 -0.05
C GLU A 481 -14.03 -13.99 -0.57
N ARG A 482 -14.39 -12.92 0.16
CA ARG A 482 -14.05 -11.53 -0.21
C ARG A 482 -12.55 -11.29 -0.20
N VAL A 483 -11.84 -11.81 0.81
CA VAL A 483 -10.37 -11.73 0.87
C VAL A 483 -9.75 -12.42 -0.35
N CYS A 484 -10.21 -13.62 -0.69
CA CYS A 484 -9.72 -14.34 -1.87
C CYS A 484 -9.98 -13.56 -3.18
N LEU A 485 -11.16 -12.92 -3.30
CA LEU A 485 -11.52 -12.10 -4.45
C LEU A 485 -10.69 -10.80 -4.56
N GLN A 486 -10.13 -10.34 -3.46
CA GLN A 486 -9.19 -9.20 -3.43
C GLN A 486 -7.74 -9.63 -3.71
N HIS A 487 -7.43 -10.95 -3.64
CA HIS A 487 -6.08 -11.53 -3.80
C HIS A 487 -6.00 -12.51 -4.99
N ILE A 488 -6.73 -12.24 -6.08
CA ILE A 488 -6.76 -13.11 -7.27
C ILE A 488 -5.37 -13.22 -7.93
N SER A 489 -4.56 -12.18 -7.90
CA SER A 489 -3.19 -12.21 -8.42
C SER A 489 -2.32 -13.23 -7.69
N GLN A 490 -2.44 -13.29 -6.36
CA GLN A 490 -1.72 -14.25 -5.53
C GLN A 490 -2.22 -15.69 -5.78
N ILE A 491 -3.54 -15.86 -5.96
CA ILE A 491 -4.12 -17.16 -6.34
C ILE A 491 -3.56 -17.62 -7.70
N LYS A 492 -3.50 -16.73 -8.70
CA LYS A 492 -2.90 -17.04 -10.01
C LYS A 492 -1.42 -17.39 -9.90
N GLU A 493 -0.68 -16.70 -9.04
CA GLU A 493 0.73 -16.97 -8.78
C GLU A 493 0.93 -18.34 -8.13
N ALA A 494 0.13 -18.67 -7.12
CA ALA A 494 0.15 -19.98 -6.46
C ALA A 494 -0.17 -21.13 -7.43
N LEU A 495 -1.04 -20.89 -8.40
CA LEU A 495 -1.35 -21.86 -9.46
C LEU A 495 -0.31 -21.90 -10.58
N GLY A 496 0.71 -21.05 -10.57
CA GLY A 496 1.74 -20.97 -11.61
C GLY A 496 1.23 -20.41 -12.95
N ILE A 497 0.14 -19.61 -12.92
CA ILE A 497 -0.54 -19.11 -14.13
C ILE A 497 -0.50 -17.58 -14.29
N SER A 498 0.37 -16.89 -13.57
CA SER A 498 0.51 -15.42 -13.68
C SER A 498 0.86 -14.95 -15.10
N GLY A 499 1.58 -15.75 -15.86
CA GLY A 499 1.93 -15.48 -17.27
C GLY A 499 0.87 -15.94 -18.27
N VAL A 500 -0.19 -16.61 -17.84
CA VAL A 500 -1.26 -17.10 -18.72
C VAL A 500 -2.35 -16.05 -18.83
N LEU A 501 -2.66 -15.63 -20.07
CA LEU A 501 -3.80 -14.76 -20.31
C LEU A 501 -5.07 -15.44 -19.82
N SER A 502 -5.79 -14.79 -18.92
CA SER A 502 -6.97 -15.34 -18.28
C SER A 502 -7.97 -14.26 -17.91
N ASN A 503 -9.25 -14.60 -18.00
CA ASN A 503 -10.34 -13.77 -17.54
C ASN A 503 -10.88 -14.30 -16.20
N VAL A 504 -11.39 -13.39 -15.38
CA VAL A 504 -11.97 -13.72 -14.08
C VAL A 504 -13.47 -13.45 -14.13
N TYR A 505 -14.23 -14.47 -13.78
CA TYR A 505 -15.69 -14.41 -13.79
C TYR A 505 -16.24 -14.98 -12.47
N SER A 506 -17.49 -14.66 -12.20
CA SER A 506 -18.38 -15.51 -11.41
C SER A 506 -19.36 -16.20 -12.36
N TRP A 507 -20.02 -17.24 -11.91
CA TRP A 507 -21.01 -17.92 -12.71
C TRP A 507 -22.19 -18.34 -11.86
N ARG A 508 -23.39 -18.22 -12.41
CA ARG A 508 -24.61 -18.71 -11.79
C ARG A 508 -25.61 -19.14 -12.87
N THR A 509 -26.38 -20.15 -12.55
CA THR A 509 -27.57 -20.54 -13.31
C THR A 509 -28.73 -20.75 -12.37
N ASP A 510 -29.94 -20.46 -12.84
CA ASP A 510 -31.14 -20.90 -12.16
C ASP A 510 -31.40 -22.40 -12.53
N ALA A 511 -32.30 -23.05 -11.82
CA ALA A 511 -32.66 -24.40 -12.14
C ALA A 511 -33.30 -24.47 -13.54
N ASP A 512 -32.93 -25.50 -14.31
CA ASP A 512 -33.48 -25.81 -15.64
C ASP A 512 -33.83 -27.30 -15.61
N GLU A 513 -35.11 -27.60 -15.34
CA GLU A 513 -35.61 -28.98 -15.17
C GLU A 513 -35.51 -29.77 -16.47
N ASP A 514 -35.69 -29.09 -17.63
CA ASP A 514 -35.62 -29.75 -18.95
C ASP A 514 -34.19 -30.24 -19.25
N LYS A 515 -33.20 -29.60 -18.69
CA LYS A 515 -31.78 -29.96 -18.83
C LYS A 515 -31.19 -30.68 -17.62
N GLY A 516 -31.99 -30.91 -16.58
CA GLY A 516 -31.52 -31.51 -15.34
C GLY A 516 -30.45 -30.67 -14.60
N ILE A 517 -30.49 -29.36 -14.78
CA ILE A 517 -29.52 -28.44 -14.18
C ILE A 517 -30.10 -27.83 -12.90
N ASP A 518 -29.50 -28.10 -11.78
CA ASP A 518 -29.84 -27.46 -10.51
C ASP A 518 -29.33 -26.03 -10.44
N LYS A 519 -30.03 -25.19 -9.66
CA LYS A 519 -29.57 -23.87 -9.33
C LYS A 519 -28.15 -23.93 -8.74
N THR A 520 -27.21 -23.31 -9.41
CA THR A 520 -25.78 -23.46 -9.11
C THR A 520 -25.10 -22.10 -9.17
N GLN A 521 -24.12 -21.93 -8.27
CA GLN A 521 -23.29 -20.73 -8.20
C GLN A 521 -21.82 -21.09 -8.01
N ILE A 522 -20.96 -20.27 -8.64
CA ILE A 522 -19.51 -20.30 -8.51
C ILE A 522 -19.04 -18.87 -8.36
N ASP A 523 -18.37 -18.56 -7.24
CA ASP A 523 -17.97 -17.19 -6.89
C ASP A 523 -16.73 -16.73 -7.65
N LEU A 524 -15.85 -17.67 -8.01
CA LEU A 524 -14.62 -17.39 -8.73
C LEU A 524 -14.33 -18.46 -9.79
N LEU A 525 -14.32 -18.03 -11.04
CA LEU A 525 -13.82 -18.78 -12.18
C LEU A 525 -12.61 -18.05 -12.77
N ILE A 526 -11.54 -18.79 -13.05
CA ILE A 526 -10.39 -18.28 -13.80
C ILE A 526 -10.39 -19.00 -15.15
N ASP A 527 -10.88 -18.32 -16.17
CA ASP A 527 -10.94 -18.82 -17.54
C ASP A 527 -9.64 -18.53 -18.28
N ARG A 528 -8.85 -19.57 -18.51
CA ARG A 528 -7.48 -19.49 -19.04
C ARG A 528 -7.47 -19.71 -20.56
N ASN A 529 -6.52 -19.06 -21.23
CA ASN A 529 -6.35 -19.23 -22.69
C ASN A 529 -5.62 -20.55 -23.06
N ASP A 530 -5.03 -21.25 -22.09
CA ASP A 530 -4.38 -22.54 -22.29
C ASP A 530 -5.32 -23.74 -22.20
N GLY A 531 -6.63 -23.51 -22.34
CA GLY A 531 -7.63 -24.57 -22.42
C GLY A 531 -8.12 -25.10 -21.07
N VAL A 532 -7.87 -24.38 -19.98
CA VAL A 532 -8.33 -24.78 -18.64
C VAL A 532 -9.23 -23.69 -18.03
N ILE A 533 -10.22 -24.09 -17.25
CA ILE A 533 -11.02 -23.23 -16.36
C ILE A 533 -10.81 -23.71 -14.93
N ASN A 534 -10.29 -22.85 -14.04
CA ASN A 534 -10.25 -23.13 -12.61
C ASN A 534 -11.58 -22.71 -11.97
N LEU A 535 -12.33 -23.67 -11.43
CA LEU A 535 -13.48 -23.47 -10.58
C LEU A 535 -12.97 -23.40 -9.15
N CYS A 536 -12.95 -22.19 -8.57
CA CYS A 536 -12.40 -21.96 -7.25
C CYS A 536 -13.49 -22.02 -6.18
N GLU A 537 -13.27 -22.83 -5.15
CA GLU A 537 -14.09 -22.93 -3.95
C GLU A 537 -13.24 -22.47 -2.75
N MET A 538 -13.74 -21.53 -1.98
CA MET A 538 -13.07 -20.96 -0.83
C MET A 538 -13.66 -21.51 0.46
N LYS A 539 -12.81 -21.98 1.39
CA LYS A 539 -13.23 -22.53 2.69
C LYS A 539 -12.33 -22.02 3.80
N PHE A 540 -12.90 -21.27 4.74
CA PHE A 540 -12.17 -20.80 5.91
C PHE A 540 -12.23 -21.84 7.03
N SER A 541 -11.08 -22.40 7.39
CA SER A 541 -10.97 -23.46 8.41
C SER A 541 -9.77 -23.20 9.31
N ALA A 542 -9.91 -23.48 10.60
CA ALA A 542 -8.84 -23.35 11.59
C ALA A 542 -7.81 -24.49 11.54
N GLN A 543 -8.01 -25.49 10.68
CA GLN A 543 -7.12 -26.63 10.46
C GLN A 543 -7.24 -27.11 9.02
N GLU A 544 -6.46 -28.14 8.63
CA GLU A 544 -6.60 -28.77 7.31
C GLU A 544 -8.05 -29.12 7.03
N TYR A 545 -8.52 -28.72 5.84
CA TYR A 545 -9.91 -28.91 5.46
C TYR A 545 -10.15 -30.34 4.96
N ALA A 546 -11.05 -31.06 5.60
CA ALA A 546 -11.45 -32.40 5.21
C ALA A 546 -12.69 -32.32 4.31
N ILE A 547 -12.58 -32.74 3.06
CA ILE A 547 -13.73 -32.85 2.15
C ILE A 547 -14.57 -34.06 2.59
N SER A 548 -15.84 -33.85 2.88
CA SER A 548 -16.79 -34.93 3.16
C SER A 548 -17.35 -35.50 1.84
N GLU A 549 -17.99 -36.68 1.91
CA GLU A 549 -18.67 -37.30 0.77
C GLU A 549 -19.73 -36.38 0.18
N ASP A 550 -20.58 -35.78 1.03
CA ASP A 550 -21.60 -34.81 0.59
C ASP A 550 -21.00 -33.62 -0.14
N GLU A 551 -19.86 -33.16 0.31
CA GLU A 551 -19.19 -32.00 -0.31
C GLU A 551 -18.53 -32.39 -1.63
N GLU A 552 -17.93 -33.56 -1.71
CA GLU A 552 -17.42 -34.08 -2.98
C GLU A 552 -18.59 -34.20 -4.00
N MET A 553 -19.72 -34.73 -3.60
CA MET A 553 -20.91 -34.83 -4.48
C MET A 553 -21.39 -33.44 -4.92
N LYS A 554 -21.43 -32.46 -4.03
CA LYS A 554 -21.78 -31.07 -4.37
C LYS A 554 -20.78 -30.45 -5.35
N LEU A 555 -19.48 -30.66 -5.17
CA LEU A 555 -18.45 -30.15 -6.08
C LEU A 555 -18.55 -30.83 -7.46
N ARG A 556 -18.77 -32.14 -7.52
CA ARG A 556 -18.99 -32.88 -8.77
C ARG A 556 -20.21 -32.35 -9.52
N ARG A 557 -21.34 -32.19 -8.83
CA ARG A 557 -22.58 -31.66 -9.40
C ARG A 557 -22.37 -30.21 -9.89
N ARG A 558 -21.75 -29.37 -9.11
CA ARG A 558 -21.45 -27.97 -9.48
C ARG A 558 -20.60 -27.88 -10.74
N ARG A 559 -19.57 -28.73 -10.86
CA ARG A 559 -18.76 -28.85 -12.06
C ARG A 559 -19.55 -29.38 -13.27
N GLY A 560 -20.37 -30.40 -13.06
CA GLY A 560 -21.26 -30.93 -14.11
C GLY A 560 -22.23 -29.88 -14.63
N ASN A 561 -23.00 -29.23 -13.74
CA ASN A 561 -23.96 -28.18 -14.10
C ASN A 561 -23.27 -27.03 -14.88
N PHE A 562 -22.04 -26.68 -14.50
CA PHE A 562 -21.26 -25.67 -15.22
C PHE A 562 -20.90 -26.11 -16.64
N ILE A 563 -20.40 -27.33 -16.80
CA ILE A 563 -20.06 -27.90 -18.12
C ILE A 563 -21.29 -27.99 -19.00
N ASP A 564 -22.40 -28.54 -18.46
CA ASP A 564 -23.62 -28.76 -19.20
C ASP A 564 -24.31 -27.45 -19.61
N ALA A 565 -24.31 -26.45 -18.73
CA ALA A 565 -24.93 -25.17 -19.04
C ALA A 565 -24.08 -24.32 -20.02
N THR A 566 -22.75 -24.42 -19.96
CA THR A 566 -21.85 -23.60 -20.79
C THR A 566 -21.37 -24.29 -22.05
N GLN A 567 -21.55 -25.63 -22.14
CA GLN A 567 -21.06 -26.47 -23.24
C GLN A 567 -19.58 -26.26 -23.52
N THR A 568 -18.80 -25.94 -22.46
CA THR A 568 -17.39 -25.67 -22.58
C THR A 568 -16.57 -26.89 -23.00
N LYS A 569 -15.62 -26.69 -23.92
CA LYS A 569 -14.68 -27.73 -24.35
C LYS A 569 -13.37 -27.69 -23.56
N LYS A 570 -13.21 -26.68 -22.67
CA LYS A 570 -12.02 -26.57 -21.81
C LYS A 570 -12.09 -27.56 -20.65
N ALA A 571 -10.93 -28.01 -20.18
CA ALA A 571 -10.84 -28.80 -18.96
C ALA A 571 -11.26 -27.96 -17.74
N VAL A 572 -12.15 -28.49 -16.91
CA VAL A 572 -12.61 -27.78 -15.70
C VAL A 572 -11.95 -28.39 -14.46
N HIS A 573 -11.06 -27.64 -13.85
CA HIS A 573 -10.32 -28.02 -12.65
C HIS A 573 -10.95 -27.42 -11.41
N ILE A 574 -11.25 -28.23 -10.40
CA ILE A 574 -11.67 -27.75 -9.09
C ILE A 574 -10.42 -27.30 -8.32
N THR A 575 -10.44 -26.09 -7.83
CA THR A 575 -9.36 -25.46 -7.05
C THR A 575 -9.91 -25.09 -5.67
N LEU A 576 -9.33 -25.67 -4.61
CA LEU A 576 -9.71 -25.33 -3.23
C LEU A 576 -8.74 -24.27 -2.68
N VAL A 577 -9.31 -23.19 -2.12
CA VAL A 577 -8.56 -22.16 -1.39
C VAL A 577 -8.89 -22.28 0.08
N THR A 578 -7.93 -22.70 0.89
CA THR A 578 -8.13 -22.96 2.34
C THR A 578 -6.92 -22.52 3.16
N PRO A 579 -7.07 -22.11 4.44
CA PRO A 579 -5.93 -21.64 5.22
C PRO A 579 -4.79 -22.65 5.35
N TYR A 580 -5.10 -23.90 5.66
CA TYR A 580 -4.08 -24.92 5.99
C TYR A 580 -3.99 -26.05 4.95
N GLY A 581 -4.68 -25.91 3.82
CA GLY A 581 -4.73 -26.93 2.78
C GLY A 581 -5.78 -28.02 3.04
N LEU A 582 -5.65 -29.14 2.34
CA LEU A 582 -6.61 -30.24 2.37
C LEU A 582 -6.05 -31.41 3.18
N LYS A 583 -6.87 -31.92 4.11
CA LYS A 583 -6.62 -33.20 4.77
C LYS A 583 -6.76 -34.33 3.73
N LYS A 584 -5.74 -35.16 3.65
CA LYS A 584 -5.73 -36.29 2.71
C LYS A 584 -6.75 -37.35 3.15
N ASN A 585 -7.75 -37.62 2.33
CA ASN A 585 -8.77 -38.66 2.51
C ASN A 585 -9.24 -39.18 1.12
N SER A 586 -10.20 -40.12 1.10
CA SER A 586 -10.78 -40.69 -0.14
C SER A 586 -11.41 -39.65 -1.07
N HIS A 587 -11.87 -38.52 -0.53
CA HIS A 587 -12.61 -37.47 -1.24
C HIS A 587 -11.71 -36.32 -1.72
N SER A 588 -10.48 -36.20 -1.19
CA SER A 588 -9.60 -35.07 -1.47
C SER A 588 -9.10 -35.00 -2.92
N SER A 589 -9.16 -36.12 -3.66
CA SER A 589 -8.77 -36.21 -5.08
C SER A 589 -9.67 -35.43 -6.05
N ILE A 590 -10.86 -35.00 -5.61
CA ILE A 590 -11.76 -34.15 -6.41
C ILE A 590 -11.13 -32.78 -6.75
N ALA A 591 -10.26 -32.26 -5.89
CA ALA A 591 -9.54 -31.02 -6.10
C ALA A 591 -8.25 -31.27 -6.88
N GLN A 592 -8.16 -30.75 -8.11
CA GLN A 592 -6.94 -30.79 -8.92
C GLN A 592 -5.87 -29.82 -8.41
N ASN A 593 -6.29 -28.69 -7.82
CA ASN A 593 -5.40 -27.67 -7.32
C ASN A 593 -5.80 -27.24 -5.90
N LYS A 594 -4.81 -26.81 -5.14
CA LYS A 594 -5.00 -26.19 -3.82
C LYS A 594 -4.17 -24.91 -3.71
N VAL A 595 -4.73 -23.91 -3.04
CA VAL A 595 -4.07 -22.68 -2.65
C VAL A 595 -4.19 -22.57 -1.13
N ILE A 596 -3.13 -22.27 -0.45
CA ILE A 596 -3.11 -22.14 1.01
C ILE A 596 -2.95 -20.69 1.44
N LEU A 597 -3.22 -20.41 2.71
CA LEU A 597 -3.13 -19.06 3.27
C LEU A 597 -1.79 -18.38 2.98
N ASN A 598 -0.69 -19.12 3.12
CA ASN A 598 0.65 -18.60 2.88
C ASN A 598 0.85 -18.08 1.44
N ASP A 599 0.12 -18.61 0.49
CA ASP A 599 0.19 -18.17 -0.90
C ASP A 599 -0.46 -16.79 -1.10
N LEU A 600 -1.44 -16.42 -0.27
CA LEU A 600 -2.08 -15.11 -0.34
C LEU A 600 -1.20 -13.97 0.20
N PHE A 601 -0.08 -14.32 0.87
CA PHE A 601 0.89 -13.37 1.41
C PHE A 601 2.12 -13.13 0.51
N LYS A 602 2.10 -13.64 -0.71
CA LYS A 602 3.16 -13.44 -1.71
C LYS A 602 3.02 -12.12 -2.47
#